data_a9c0157fb677e7f949ee2f5ae064643c
#
_entry.id   a9c0157fb677e7f949ee2f5ae064643c
#
_cell.length_a   1.000
_cell.length_b   1.000
_cell.length_c   1.000
_cell.angle_alpha   90.00
_cell.angle_beta   90.00
_cell.angle_gamma   90.00
#
_symmetry.space_group_name_H-M   'P 1'
#
loop_
_entity.id
_entity.type
_entity.pdbx_description
1 polymer ?
#
loop_
_entity_poly.entity_id
_entity_poly.type
_entity_poly.pdbx_seq_one_letter_code
_entity_poly.pdbx_strand_id
1 'polypeptide(L)'
;MDKRLISLLRNQPYKIGQLCGFKDLTELHNEWLKKMVYGSDEFTLLAHRGSYKTTCLSIAFALTIVLYPYKSIIFVRKTDDDVIEVIKQVSNLLKTSVFQTIALRLYGCEIKFTQDTSFKLDTSLNTSTKGMVQLLGIGSSGSLTGKHADIVVTDDIVNLKDRISRAERERVKNVYMELQNVKNRGGRIFNTGTPWHKEDCIATKMPNKITYDCYTTGLINREDLEQIRQSMTPSLFSANYELKHIADADALFTNPKFTSDETLIYDGVSHIDASYGGEDGTAYTICKFVGDKFYMLGKRWNKHVDDCLSEILALQDKYKVGSISCERNADKGYLAKELRNQGMYVEDYSENMNKFIKISTYLRKYWNDIIWLEDTDMDYMNEILDYTENAQHDDSPDSASCMIRKYKGKRKWLY
;
A
#
# COMPACT_ATOMS: atom_id res chain seq x y z
N MET A 1 26.59 -14.77 -34.91
CA MET A 1 25.52 -14.38 -33.96
C MET A 1 24.40 -15.40 -34.03
N ASP A 2 23.99 -15.99 -32.92
CA ASP A 2 22.99 -17.07 -32.87
C ASP A 2 21.58 -16.54 -33.20
N LYS A 3 21.12 -16.75 -34.47
CA LYS A 3 19.82 -16.25 -34.95
C LYS A 3 18.63 -16.79 -34.13
N ARG A 4 18.75 -18.02 -33.56
CA ARG A 4 17.69 -18.63 -32.74
C ARG A 4 17.59 -17.92 -31.39
N LEU A 5 18.73 -17.64 -30.76
CA LEU A 5 18.77 -16.92 -29.50
C LEU A 5 18.20 -15.50 -29.66
N ILE A 6 18.61 -14.78 -30.69
CA ILE A 6 18.09 -13.42 -30.96
C ILE A 6 16.58 -13.46 -31.19
N SER A 7 16.08 -14.43 -31.97
CA SER A 7 14.65 -14.60 -32.17
C SER A 7 13.89 -14.88 -30.88
N LEU A 8 14.45 -15.73 -30.00
CA LEU A 8 13.86 -16.05 -28.69
C LEU A 8 13.79 -14.80 -27.81
N LEU A 9 14.92 -14.11 -27.64
CA LEU A 9 15.02 -12.89 -26.84
C LEU A 9 14.04 -11.81 -27.30
N ARG A 10 13.93 -11.60 -28.62
CA ARG A 10 13.10 -10.53 -29.20
C ARG A 10 11.63 -10.86 -29.22
N ASN A 11 11.27 -12.10 -29.57
CA ASN A 11 9.88 -12.48 -29.84
C ASN A 11 9.19 -13.13 -28.64
N GLN A 12 9.95 -13.82 -27.79
CA GLN A 12 9.41 -14.61 -26.67
C GLN A 12 10.22 -14.41 -25.36
N PRO A 13 10.47 -13.15 -24.92
CA PRO A 13 11.26 -12.88 -23.72
C PRO A 13 10.69 -13.54 -22.45
N TYR A 14 9.38 -13.80 -22.36
CA TYR A 14 8.78 -14.50 -21.22
C TYR A 14 9.33 -15.93 -21.03
N LYS A 15 9.75 -16.59 -22.15
CA LYS A 15 10.39 -17.91 -22.05
C LYS A 15 11.73 -17.90 -21.34
N ILE A 16 12.45 -16.77 -21.39
CA ILE A 16 13.66 -16.59 -20.59
C ILE A 16 13.30 -16.63 -19.09
N GLY A 17 12.21 -15.94 -18.71
CA GLY A 17 11.70 -16.01 -17.34
C GLY A 17 11.29 -17.44 -16.93
N GLN A 18 10.60 -18.16 -17.82
CA GLN A 18 10.23 -19.57 -17.56
C GLN A 18 11.47 -20.47 -17.38
N LEU A 19 12.50 -20.27 -18.19
CA LEU A 19 13.79 -20.99 -18.04
C LEU A 19 14.51 -20.63 -16.72
N CYS A 20 14.30 -19.43 -16.19
CA CYS A 20 14.80 -19.00 -14.88
C CYS A 20 13.93 -19.45 -13.71
N GLY A 21 12.86 -20.23 -13.94
CA GLY A 21 12.02 -20.83 -12.90
C GLY A 21 10.62 -20.21 -12.74
N PHE A 22 10.29 -19.11 -13.43
CA PHE A 22 8.96 -18.49 -13.38
C PHE A 22 8.01 -19.15 -14.39
N LYS A 23 7.58 -20.37 -14.08
CA LYS A 23 6.83 -21.25 -15.01
C LYS A 23 5.47 -20.72 -15.42
N ASP A 24 4.84 -19.90 -14.57
CA ASP A 24 3.47 -19.38 -14.77
C ASP A 24 3.40 -18.15 -15.69
N LEU A 25 4.53 -17.69 -16.22
CA LEU A 25 4.54 -16.61 -17.20
C LEU A 25 3.91 -17.10 -18.53
N THR A 26 3.06 -16.26 -19.12
CA THR A 26 2.26 -16.57 -20.32
C THR A 26 2.53 -15.56 -21.46
N GLU A 27 1.82 -15.70 -22.58
CA GLU A 27 1.88 -14.71 -23.68
C GLU A 27 1.45 -13.30 -23.25
N LEU A 28 0.60 -13.15 -22.25
CA LEU A 28 0.28 -11.84 -21.65
C LEU A 28 1.55 -11.15 -21.11
N HIS A 29 2.34 -11.89 -20.35
CA HIS A 29 3.62 -11.40 -19.80
C HIS A 29 4.66 -11.14 -20.91
N ASN A 30 4.55 -11.86 -22.03
CA ASN A 30 5.37 -11.61 -23.21
C ASN A 30 5.15 -10.21 -23.79
N GLU A 31 3.91 -9.78 -23.88
CA GLU A 31 3.56 -8.42 -24.33
C GLU A 31 4.13 -7.37 -23.37
N TRP A 32 3.99 -7.58 -22.05
CA TRP A 32 4.54 -6.68 -21.04
C TRP A 32 6.06 -6.57 -21.14
N LEU A 33 6.74 -7.72 -21.20
CA LEU A 33 8.20 -7.78 -21.31
C LEU A 33 8.71 -7.12 -22.59
N LYS A 34 8.04 -7.35 -23.74
CA LYS A 34 8.38 -6.67 -24.99
C LYS A 34 8.29 -5.15 -24.85
N LYS A 35 7.21 -4.66 -24.24
CA LYS A 35 7.01 -3.23 -24.03
C LYS A 35 8.04 -2.64 -23.05
N MET A 36 8.35 -3.36 -21.96
CA MET A 36 9.34 -2.95 -20.97
C MET A 36 10.77 -2.95 -21.50
N VAL A 37 11.16 -3.92 -22.34
CA VAL A 37 12.55 -4.06 -22.84
C VAL A 37 12.77 -3.29 -24.15
N TYR A 38 11.85 -3.41 -25.11
CA TYR A 38 12.04 -2.92 -26.49
C TYR A 38 11.23 -1.68 -26.83
N GLY A 39 10.21 -1.33 -26.01
CA GLY A 39 9.39 -0.15 -26.27
C GLY A 39 10.20 1.14 -26.13
N SER A 40 9.77 2.18 -26.81
CA SER A 40 10.35 3.54 -26.76
C SER A 40 9.42 4.54 -26.09
N ASP A 41 8.14 4.23 -26.00
CA ASP A 41 7.09 5.07 -25.43
C ASP A 41 7.06 5.06 -23.90
N GLU A 42 6.54 6.13 -23.35
CA GLU A 42 6.19 6.21 -21.93
C GLU A 42 4.80 5.59 -21.72
N PHE A 43 4.66 4.76 -20.69
CA PHE A 43 3.41 4.09 -20.39
C PHE A 43 3.26 3.75 -18.91
N THR A 44 2.05 3.42 -18.51
CA THR A 44 1.71 2.95 -17.18
C THR A 44 0.96 1.63 -17.29
N LEU A 45 1.57 0.56 -16.78
CA LEU A 45 0.97 -0.77 -16.71
C LEU A 45 0.26 -0.92 -15.37
N LEU A 46 -1.04 -0.99 -15.39
CA LEU A 46 -1.88 -1.33 -14.25
C LEU A 46 -2.26 -2.81 -14.36
N ALA A 47 -1.78 -3.61 -13.42
CA ALA A 47 -2.11 -5.03 -13.40
C ALA A 47 -2.42 -5.47 -11.97
N HIS A 48 -3.37 -6.36 -11.81
CA HIS A 48 -3.87 -6.80 -10.51
C HIS A 48 -2.79 -7.46 -9.64
N ARG A 49 -3.03 -7.53 -8.34
CA ARG A 49 -2.11 -8.20 -7.40
C ARG A 49 -1.98 -9.68 -7.73
N GLY A 50 -0.76 -10.21 -7.67
CA GLY A 50 -0.47 -11.61 -8.06
C GLY A 50 -0.31 -11.83 -9.57
N SER A 51 -0.37 -10.78 -10.40
CA SER A 51 -0.21 -10.88 -11.87
C SER A 51 1.25 -10.96 -12.35
N TYR A 52 2.22 -11.22 -11.52
CA TYR A 52 3.65 -11.26 -11.85
C TYR A 52 4.24 -9.95 -12.41
N LYS A 53 3.60 -8.82 -12.18
CA LYS A 53 4.02 -7.48 -12.64
C LYS A 53 5.47 -7.17 -12.23
N THR A 54 5.78 -7.27 -10.94
CA THR A 54 7.13 -7.01 -10.38
C THR A 54 8.15 -8.06 -10.85
N THR A 55 7.74 -9.32 -11.03
CA THR A 55 8.59 -10.37 -11.63
C THR A 55 8.96 -10.03 -13.07
N CYS A 56 8.00 -9.54 -13.87
CA CYS A 56 8.28 -9.06 -15.23
C CYS A 56 9.25 -7.88 -15.24
N LEU A 57 9.15 -6.95 -14.27
CA LEU A 57 10.13 -5.87 -14.12
C LEU A 57 11.54 -6.40 -13.86
N SER A 58 11.70 -7.34 -12.94
CA SER A 58 13.01 -7.94 -12.63
C SER A 58 13.63 -8.62 -13.87
N ILE A 59 12.82 -9.37 -14.63
CA ILE A 59 13.25 -10.00 -15.87
C ILE A 59 13.59 -8.93 -16.93
N ALA A 60 12.78 -7.87 -17.06
CA ALA A 60 13.03 -6.78 -17.98
C ALA A 60 14.33 -6.02 -17.65
N PHE A 61 14.62 -5.81 -16.37
CA PHE A 61 15.88 -5.19 -15.95
C PHE A 61 17.08 -6.09 -16.29
N ALA A 62 17.02 -7.37 -15.96
CA ALA A 62 18.09 -8.31 -16.30
C ALA A 62 18.32 -8.40 -17.82
N LEU A 63 17.25 -8.47 -18.61
CA LEU A 63 17.34 -8.43 -20.08
C LEU A 63 17.89 -7.10 -20.58
N THR A 64 17.51 -5.97 -20.01
CA THR A 64 18.01 -4.65 -20.40
C THR A 64 19.51 -4.51 -20.11
N ILE A 65 19.96 -4.97 -18.94
CA ILE A 65 21.40 -4.97 -18.57
C ILE A 65 22.24 -5.74 -19.60
N VAL A 66 21.73 -6.88 -20.07
CA VAL A 66 22.47 -7.72 -21.03
C VAL A 66 22.33 -7.22 -22.46
N LEU A 67 21.12 -6.79 -22.89
CA LEU A 67 20.88 -6.41 -24.28
C LEU A 67 21.29 -4.99 -24.64
N TYR A 68 21.31 -4.10 -23.63
CA TYR A 68 21.67 -2.68 -23.77
C TYR A 68 22.68 -2.27 -22.70
N PRO A 69 23.91 -2.84 -22.73
CA PRO A 69 24.89 -2.69 -21.65
C PRO A 69 25.37 -1.26 -21.42
N TYR A 70 25.08 -0.35 -22.35
CA TYR A 70 25.38 1.08 -22.25
C TYR A 70 24.27 1.91 -21.60
N LYS A 71 23.11 1.32 -21.33
CA LYS A 71 21.97 2.02 -20.71
C LYS A 71 22.01 1.91 -19.21
N SER A 72 21.60 3.00 -18.55
CA SER A 72 21.37 3.05 -17.11
C SER A 72 19.89 3.07 -16.79
N ILE A 73 19.51 2.41 -15.70
CA ILE A 73 18.15 2.30 -15.18
C ILE A 73 18.12 2.90 -13.78
N ILE A 74 17.17 3.79 -13.51
CA ILE A 74 16.76 4.17 -12.15
C ILE A 74 15.40 3.54 -11.88
N PHE A 75 15.32 2.78 -10.78
CA PHE A 75 14.14 2.08 -10.32
C PHE A 75 13.66 2.66 -8.99
N VAL A 76 12.40 3.06 -8.91
CA VAL A 76 11.82 3.71 -7.73
C VAL A 76 10.62 2.94 -7.23
N ARG A 77 10.61 2.62 -5.93
CA ARG A 77 9.46 2.08 -5.21
C ARG A 77 9.11 2.94 -4.00
N LYS A 78 8.02 2.57 -3.32
CA LYS A 78 7.55 3.31 -2.15
C LYS A 78 8.58 3.35 -1.03
N THR A 79 9.18 2.21 -0.69
CA THR A 79 10.15 2.04 0.41
C THR A 79 11.49 1.47 -0.10
N ASP A 80 12.53 1.64 0.71
CA ASP A 80 13.84 1.06 0.43
C ASP A 80 13.82 -0.47 0.50
N ASP A 81 13.09 -1.06 1.43
CA ASP A 81 12.98 -2.52 1.57
C ASP A 81 12.37 -3.17 0.31
N ASP A 82 11.33 -2.56 -0.24
CA ASP A 82 10.73 -3.01 -1.49
C ASP A 82 11.70 -2.94 -2.67
N VAL A 83 12.54 -1.92 -2.71
CA VAL A 83 13.60 -1.77 -3.72
C VAL A 83 14.64 -2.88 -3.61
N ILE A 84 15.11 -3.16 -2.39
CA ILE A 84 16.13 -4.18 -2.10
C ILE A 84 15.68 -5.55 -2.62
N GLU A 85 14.42 -5.91 -2.41
CA GLU A 85 13.87 -7.19 -2.87
C GLU A 85 14.02 -7.35 -4.40
N VAL A 86 13.63 -6.34 -5.17
CA VAL A 86 13.69 -6.38 -6.63
C VAL A 86 15.14 -6.38 -7.14
N ILE A 87 16.02 -5.54 -6.56
CA ILE A 87 17.45 -5.51 -6.92
C ILE A 87 18.07 -6.89 -6.69
N LYS A 88 17.78 -7.53 -5.55
CA LYS A 88 18.25 -8.88 -5.23
C LYS A 88 17.73 -9.91 -6.24
N GLN A 89 16.46 -9.82 -6.65
CA GLN A 89 15.89 -10.71 -7.66
C GLN A 89 16.60 -10.54 -9.01
N VAL A 90 16.91 -9.32 -9.43
CA VAL A 90 17.67 -9.05 -10.67
C VAL A 90 19.09 -9.61 -10.57
N SER A 91 19.78 -9.41 -9.45
CA SER A 91 21.10 -10.00 -9.21
C SER A 91 21.07 -11.53 -9.33
N ASN A 92 20.07 -12.18 -8.71
CA ASN A 92 19.90 -13.63 -8.78
C ASN A 92 19.64 -14.11 -10.23
N LEU A 93 18.80 -13.38 -10.98
CA LEU A 93 18.56 -13.69 -12.41
C LEU A 93 19.84 -13.67 -13.22
N LEU A 94 20.64 -12.61 -13.09
CA LEU A 94 21.91 -12.46 -13.82
C LEU A 94 22.94 -13.58 -13.48
N LYS A 95 22.85 -14.16 -12.29
CA LYS A 95 23.69 -15.30 -11.83
C LYS A 95 23.24 -16.65 -12.38
N THR A 96 22.03 -16.77 -12.93
CA THR A 96 21.52 -18.04 -13.47
C THR A 96 22.33 -18.49 -14.68
N SER A 97 22.41 -19.81 -14.90
CA SER A 97 23.03 -20.39 -16.10
C SER A 97 22.41 -19.88 -17.40
N VAL A 98 21.13 -19.51 -17.37
CA VAL A 98 20.38 -18.93 -18.50
C VAL A 98 21.01 -17.60 -18.94
N PHE A 99 21.13 -16.64 -18.02
CA PHE A 99 21.70 -15.34 -18.32
C PHE A 99 23.20 -15.41 -18.61
N GLN A 100 23.95 -16.26 -17.93
CA GLN A 100 25.35 -16.52 -18.22
C GLN A 100 25.53 -17.06 -19.65
N THR A 101 24.69 -18.02 -20.05
CA THR A 101 24.71 -18.56 -21.42
C THR A 101 24.37 -17.50 -22.48
N ILE A 102 23.39 -16.62 -22.18
CA ILE A 102 23.02 -15.50 -23.07
C ILE A 102 24.24 -14.57 -23.26
N ALA A 103 24.88 -14.16 -22.18
CA ALA A 103 26.06 -13.27 -22.25
C ALA A 103 27.23 -13.92 -23.00
N LEU A 104 27.51 -15.18 -22.70
CA LEU A 104 28.56 -15.95 -23.39
C LEU A 104 28.32 -16.02 -24.91
N ARG A 105 27.08 -16.23 -25.34
CA ARG A 105 26.72 -16.28 -26.76
C ARG A 105 26.71 -14.93 -27.45
N LEU A 106 26.38 -13.86 -26.74
CA LEU A 106 26.35 -12.49 -27.31
C LEU A 106 27.71 -11.82 -27.28
N TYR A 107 28.48 -12.00 -26.22
CA TYR A 107 29.70 -11.23 -25.94
C TYR A 107 30.96 -12.07 -25.80
N GLY A 108 30.87 -13.41 -25.78
CA GLY A 108 32.01 -14.31 -25.58
C GLY A 108 32.55 -14.33 -24.15
N CYS A 109 31.85 -13.76 -23.20
CA CYS A 109 32.25 -13.73 -21.78
C CYS A 109 31.07 -13.92 -20.83
N GLU A 110 31.38 -14.32 -19.60
CA GLU A 110 30.40 -14.43 -18.52
C GLU A 110 30.14 -13.07 -17.87
N ILE A 111 28.96 -12.92 -17.28
CA ILE A 111 28.61 -11.74 -16.49
C ILE A 111 29.37 -11.80 -15.16
N LYS A 112 30.20 -10.80 -14.89
CA LYS A 112 30.84 -10.58 -13.58
C LYS A 112 30.27 -9.29 -13.00
N PHE A 113 30.00 -9.28 -11.69
CA PHE A 113 29.52 -8.07 -11.02
C PHE A 113 30.73 -7.18 -10.68
N THR A 114 30.63 -5.91 -11.06
CA THR A 114 31.53 -4.84 -10.60
C THR A 114 30.96 -4.16 -9.38
N GLN A 115 29.61 -4.10 -9.27
CA GLN A 115 28.87 -3.75 -8.06
C GLN A 115 27.65 -4.68 -7.91
N ASP A 116 27.45 -5.20 -6.70
CA ASP A 116 26.28 -6.01 -6.33
C ASP A 116 25.91 -5.67 -4.87
N THR A 117 25.13 -4.59 -4.71
CA THR A 117 24.70 -4.08 -3.40
C THR A 117 23.18 -4.07 -3.32
N SER A 118 22.63 -3.75 -2.15
CA SER A 118 21.18 -3.65 -1.93
C SER A 118 20.46 -2.67 -2.88
N PHE A 119 21.19 -1.65 -3.40
CA PHE A 119 20.61 -0.60 -4.22
C PHE A 119 21.26 -0.45 -5.60
N LYS A 120 22.39 -1.10 -5.84
CA LYS A 120 23.17 -0.89 -7.08
C LYS A 120 23.61 -2.21 -7.67
N LEU A 121 23.36 -2.37 -8.96
CA LEU A 121 23.94 -3.44 -9.76
C LEU A 121 24.72 -2.85 -10.94
N ASP A 122 25.94 -3.34 -11.10
CA ASP A 122 26.76 -3.04 -12.24
C ASP A 122 27.56 -4.29 -12.64
N THR A 123 27.79 -4.49 -13.92
CA THR A 123 28.43 -5.70 -14.43
C THR A 123 29.60 -5.38 -15.35
N SER A 124 30.44 -6.40 -15.61
CA SER A 124 31.52 -6.34 -16.58
C SER A 124 31.07 -6.06 -18.02
N LEU A 125 29.77 -6.14 -18.29
CA LEU A 125 29.21 -5.80 -19.59
C LEU A 125 29.00 -4.30 -19.77
N ASN A 126 29.04 -3.49 -18.69
CA ASN A 126 28.79 -2.05 -18.78
C ASN A 126 29.79 -1.35 -19.72
N THR A 127 29.26 -0.77 -20.78
CA THR A 127 30.07 0.00 -21.78
C THR A 127 29.77 1.50 -21.72
N SER A 128 28.99 1.95 -20.70
CA SER A 128 28.64 3.36 -20.54
C SER A 128 29.88 4.17 -20.08
N THR A 129 30.08 5.31 -20.68
CA THR A 129 31.09 6.29 -20.24
C THR A 129 30.56 7.32 -19.26
N LYS A 130 29.27 7.22 -18.88
CA LYS A 130 28.58 8.23 -18.06
C LYS A 130 28.78 8.06 -16.55
N GLY A 131 29.50 7.06 -16.08
CA GLY A 131 29.79 6.83 -14.66
C GLY A 131 28.61 6.34 -13.83
N MET A 132 27.44 6.08 -14.45
CA MET A 132 26.27 5.50 -13.77
C MET A 132 26.32 3.97 -13.82
N VAL A 133 25.89 3.34 -12.73
CA VAL A 133 25.66 1.88 -12.71
C VAL A 133 24.49 1.50 -13.62
N GLN A 134 24.47 0.26 -14.08
CA GLN A 134 23.42 -0.22 -14.98
C GLN A 134 22.03 -0.23 -14.32
N LEU A 135 21.92 -0.50 -13.00
CA LEU A 135 20.67 -0.43 -12.26
C LEU A 135 20.90 0.21 -10.89
N LEU A 136 20.17 1.29 -10.62
CA LEU A 136 20.13 1.99 -9.35
C LEU A 136 18.71 1.96 -8.81
N GLY A 137 18.51 1.39 -7.62
CA GLY A 137 17.25 1.40 -6.89
C GLY A 137 17.19 2.54 -5.87
N ILE A 138 16.03 3.16 -5.69
CA ILE A 138 15.81 4.28 -4.76
C ILE A 138 14.40 4.17 -4.20
N GLY A 139 14.24 4.27 -2.87
CA GLY A 139 12.92 4.48 -2.26
C GLY A 139 12.40 5.88 -2.54
N SER A 140 11.09 6.07 -2.56
CA SER A 140 10.44 7.34 -2.92
C SER A 140 10.77 8.53 -1.99
N SER A 141 11.42 8.26 -0.86
CA SER A 141 11.95 9.27 0.06
C SER A 141 13.44 9.58 -0.17
N GLY A 142 14.10 8.84 -1.07
CA GLY A 142 15.52 8.99 -1.38
C GLY A 142 15.80 10.22 -2.27
N SER A 143 17.04 10.73 -2.20
CA SER A 143 17.44 11.87 -3.02
C SER A 143 17.60 11.50 -4.49
N LEU A 144 16.94 12.25 -5.35
CA LEU A 144 17.04 12.15 -6.82
C LEU A 144 18.04 13.16 -7.41
N THR A 145 18.51 14.11 -6.62
CA THR A 145 19.40 15.20 -7.05
C THR A 145 20.70 14.68 -7.68
N GLY A 146 21.03 15.18 -8.84
CA GLY A 146 22.27 14.84 -9.55
C GLY A 146 22.30 13.44 -10.17
N LYS A 147 21.18 12.72 -10.17
CA LYS A 147 21.08 11.41 -10.82
C LYS A 147 20.44 11.55 -12.22
N HIS A 148 20.96 10.75 -13.16
CA HIS A 148 20.44 10.73 -14.53
C HIS A 148 20.42 9.30 -15.06
N ALA A 149 19.36 8.90 -15.77
CA ALA A 149 19.26 7.57 -16.36
C ALA A 149 18.58 7.60 -17.75
N ASP A 150 18.87 6.59 -18.53
CA ASP A 150 18.26 6.40 -19.84
C ASP A 150 16.85 5.80 -19.73
N ILE A 151 16.61 5.05 -18.65
CA ILE A 151 15.30 4.46 -18.34
C ILE A 151 15.00 4.76 -16.86
N VAL A 152 13.86 5.37 -16.61
CA VAL A 152 13.32 5.56 -15.26
C VAL A 152 12.07 4.68 -15.10
N VAL A 153 12.01 3.94 -14.02
CA VAL A 153 10.90 3.00 -13.77
C VAL A 153 10.35 3.23 -12.37
N THR A 154 9.04 3.34 -12.25
CA THR A 154 8.37 3.33 -10.96
C THR A 154 7.53 2.06 -10.80
N ASP A 155 7.54 1.45 -9.62
CA ASP A 155 6.68 0.33 -9.27
C ASP A 155 6.04 0.56 -7.90
N ASP A 156 4.72 0.50 -7.86
CA ASP A 156 3.90 0.67 -6.65
C ASP A 156 4.32 1.86 -5.77
N ILE A 157 4.65 3.03 -6.39
CA ILE A 157 4.90 4.28 -5.64
C ILE A 157 3.62 4.89 -5.06
N VAL A 158 2.46 4.51 -5.61
CA VAL A 158 1.12 4.80 -5.10
C VAL A 158 0.64 3.58 -4.32
N ASN A 159 0.15 3.76 -3.11
CA ASN A 159 -0.34 2.69 -2.26
C ASN A 159 -1.52 3.14 -1.38
N LEU A 160 -1.89 2.32 -0.41
CA LEU A 160 -3.01 2.57 0.50
C LEU A 160 -2.92 3.92 1.24
N LYS A 161 -1.71 4.43 1.56
CA LYS A 161 -1.55 5.76 2.19
C LYS A 161 -2.03 6.89 1.28
N ASP A 162 -1.89 6.74 -0.04
CA ASP A 162 -2.38 7.72 -1.03
C ASP A 162 -3.91 7.79 -1.05
N ARG A 163 -4.61 6.69 -0.73
CA ARG A 163 -6.07 6.70 -0.57
C ARG A 163 -6.50 7.63 0.57
N ILE A 164 -5.82 7.54 1.69
CA ILE A 164 -6.21 8.19 2.95
C ILE A 164 -5.68 9.62 3.02
N SER A 165 -4.42 9.84 2.66
CA SER A 165 -3.73 11.10 2.90
C SER A 165 -3.57 11.95 1.64
N ARG A 166 -4.18 13.16 1.65
CA ARG A 166 -3.96 14.17 0.61
C ARG A 166 -2.49 14.63 0.55
N ALA A 167 -1.85 14.82 1.71
CA ALA A 167 -0.45 15.20 1.79
C ALA A 167 0.46 14.16 1.10
N GLU A 168 0.18 12.88 1.32
CA GLU A 168 0.92 11.79 0.69
C GLU A 168 0.69 11.78 -0.84
N ARG A 169 -0.54 11.97 -1.31
CA ARG A 169 -0.79 12.10 -2.76
C ARG A 169 0.03 13.21 -3.40
N GLU A 170 0.07 14.40 -2.77
CA GLU A 170 0.86 15.52 -3.30
C GLU A 170 2.37 15.24 -3.23
N ARG A 171 2.85 14.60 -2.16
CA ARG A 171 4.26 14.17 -2.04
C ARG A 171 4.65 13.23 -3.19
N VAL A 172 3.85 12.20 -3.47
CA VAL A 172 4.12 11.24 -4.54
C VAL A 172 4.08 11.90 -5.92
N LYS A 173 3.15 12.82 -6.15
CA LYS A 173 3.11 13.60 -7.40
C LYS A 173 4.39 14.43 -7.59
N ASN A 174 4.88 15.07 -6.53
CA ASN A 174 6.12 15.86 -6.58
C ASN A 174 7.32 14.98 -6.89
N VAL A 175 7.45 13.83 -6.22
CA VAL A 175 8.51 12.84 -6.54
C VAL A 175 8.43 12.41 -8.01
N TYR A 176 7.24 12.11 -8.52
CA TYR A 176 7.07 11.71 -9.91
C TYR A 176 7.44 12.82 -10.90
N MET A 177 7.15 14.07 -10.59
CA MET A 177 7.56 15.22 -11.41
C MET A 177 9.09 15.41 -11.41
N GLU A 178 9.75 15.18 -10.26
CA GLU A 178 11.22 15.22 -10.20
C GLU A 178 11.87 14.13 -11.07
N LEU A 179 11.25 12.96 -11.21
CA LEU A 179 11.75 11.89 -12.08
C LEU A 179 11.82 12.30 -13.55
N GLN A 180 11.04 13.27 -14.01
CA GLN A 180 11.19 13.84 -15.36
C GLN A 180 12.52 14.55 -15.55
N ASN A 181 13.08 15.15 -14.51
CA ASN A 181 14.39 15.82 -14.53
C ASN A 181 15.56 14.83 -14.44
N VAL A 182 15.29 13.62 -13.92
CA VAL A 182 16.29 12.53 -13.82
C VAL A 182 16.46 11.81 -15.16
N LYS A 183 15.46 11.82 -16.00
CA LYS A 183 15.49 11.19 -17.32
C LYS A 183 16.48 11.88 -18.26
N ASN A 184 17.41 11.12 -18.82
CA ASN A 184 18.31 11.60 -19.87
C ASN A 184 17.51 12.07 -21.11
N ARG A 185 18.10 12.99 -21.89
CA ARG A 185 17.52 13.39 -23.17
C ARG A 185 17.40 12.16 -24.10
N GLY A 186 16.19 11.88 -24.60
CA GLY A 186 15.89 10.68 -25.38
C GLY A 186 15.71 9.40 -24.55
N GLY A 187 15.74 9.50 -23.22
CA GLY A 187 15.33 8.44 -22.32
C GLY A 187 13.82 8.34 -22.18
N ARG A 188 13.35 7.36 -21.41
CA ARG A 188 11.91 7.13 -21.19
C ARG A 188 11.60 6.86 -19.73
N ILE A 189 10.33 7.10 -19.35
CA ILE A 189 9.75 6.66 -18.08
C ILE A 189 8.66 5.64 -18.38
N PHE A 190 8.62 4.54 -17.63
CA PHE A 190 7.45 3.72 -17.56
C PHE A 190 7.12 3.31 -16.13
N ASN A 191 5.85 3.04 -15.89
CA ASN A 191 5.32 2.88 -14.55
C ASN A 191 4.57 1.56 -14.46
N THR A 192 4.60 0.96 -13.26
CA THR A 192 3.71 -0.14 -12.90
C THR A 192 3.06 0.18 -11.56
N GLY A 193 1.83 -0.30 -11.33
CA GLY A 193 1.15 -0.04 -10.07
C GLY A 193 -0.32 -0.44 -10.06
N THR A 194 -0.98 -0.07 -8.96
CA THR A 194 -2.42 -0.21 -8.73
C THR A 194 -3.00 1.14 -8.31
N PRO A 195 -4.17 1.56 -8.82
CA PRO A 195 -4.79 2.84 -8.49
C PRO A 195 -5.47 2.77 -7.11
N TRP A 196 -5.38 3.86 -6.32
CA TRP A 196 -5.95 3.92 -4.98
C TRP A 196 -6.93 5.07 -4.78
N HIS A 197 -6.76 6.17 -5.51
CA HIS A 197 -7.60 7.36 -5.37
C HIS A 197 -7.72 8.10 -6.71
N LYS A 198 -8.89 8.72 -6.97
CA LYS A 198 -9.12 9.50 -8.20
C LYS A 198 -8.15 10.67 -8.41
N GLU A 199 -7.50 11.13 -7.34
CA GLU A 199 -6.50 12.21 -7.35
C GLU A 199 -5.08 11.70 -7.07
N ASP A 200 -4.81 10.40 -7.11
CA ASP A 200 -3.47 9.87 -6.94
C ASP A 200 -2.55 10.18 -8.14
N CYS A 201 -1.29 9.86 -8.01
CA CYS A 201 -0.30 10.10 -9.05
C CYS A 201 -0.60 9.31 -10.33
N ILE A 202 -1.09 8.07 -10.21
CA ILE A 202 -1.48 7.25 -11.37
C ILE A 202 -2.60 7.92 -12.14
N ALA A 203 -3.66 8.35 -11.45
CA ALA A 203 -4.82 8.96 -12.09
C ALA A 203 -4.48 10.28 -12.80
N THR A 204 -3.62 11.12 -12.20
CA THR A 204 -3.45 12.53 -12.58
C THR A 204 -2.17 12.85 -13.34
N LYS A 205 -1.10 12.06 -13.20
CA LYS A 205 0.26 12.38 -13.72
C LYS A 205 0.83 11.33 -14.64
N MET A 206 0.54 10.04 -14.41
CA MET A 206 1.15 8.97 -15.18
C MET A 206 0.47 8.80 -16.55
N PRO A 207 1.25 8.69 -17.65
CA PRO A 207 0.73 8.65 -19.01
C PRO A 207 0.28 7.25 -19.46
N ASN A 208 -0.50 7.18 -20.54
CA ASN A 208 -0.76 6.00 -21.38
C ASN A 208 -1.05 4.73 -20.56
N LYS A 209 -2.13 4.76 -19.78
CA LYS A 209 -2.53 3.66 -18.90
C LYS A 209 -3.03 2.46 -19.69
N ILE A 210 -2.48 1.28 -19.39
CA ILE A 210 -2.91 -0.02 -19.92
C ILE A 210 -3.31 -0.85 -18.71
N THR A 211 -4.55 -1.30 -18.67
CA THR A 211 -5.14 -1.93 -17.49
C THR A 211 -5.45 -3.40 -17.74
N TYR A 212 -5.03 -4.25 -16.80
CA TYR A 212 -5.26 -5.69 -16.77
C TYR A 212 -5.80 -6.10 -15.41
N ASP A 213 -7.11 -6.07 -15.25
CA ASP A 213 -7.79 -6.48 -14.04
C ASP A 213 -7.84 -8.01 -13.87
N CYS A 214 -8.32 -8.47 -12.71
CA CYS A 214 -8.37 -9.90 -12.40
C CYS A 214 -9.32 -10.70 -13.31
N TYR A 215 -10.26 -10.05 -13.97
CA TYR A 215 -11.20 -10.71 -14.88
C TYR A 215 -10.63 -10.86 -16.29
N THR A 216 -9.86 -9.88 -16.74
CA THR A 216 -9.31 -9.83 -18.11
C THR A 216 -8.05 -10.66 -18.27
N THR A 217 -7.25 -10.88 -17.21
CA THR A 217 -6.00 -11.64 -17.32
C THR A 217 -6.18 -13.15 -17.34
N GLY A 218 -7.23 -13.68 -16.72
CA GLY A 218 -7.45 -15.11 -16.56
C GLY A 218 -6.38 -15.83 -15.72
N LEU A 219 -5.54 -15.09 -14.95
CA LEU A 219 -4.45 -15.65 -14.15
C LEU A 219 -4.93 -16.24 -12.83
N ILE A 220 -6.07 -15.81 -12.33
CA ILE A 220 -6.70 -16.31 -11.11
C ILE A 220 -8.00 -16.98 -11.51
N ASN A 221 -8.23 -18.22 -11.07
CA ASN A 221 -9.48 -18.88 -11.32
C ASN A 221 -10.62 -18.26 -10.48
N ARG A 222 -11.86 -18.56 -10.86
CA ARG A 222 -13.05 -17.91 -10.28
C ARG A 222 -13.24 -18.24 -8.79
N GLU A 223 -12.89 -19.45 -8.38
CA GLU A 223 -13.06 -19.92 -6.99
C GLU A 223 -12.05 -19.21 -6.08
N ASP A 224 -10.78 -19.17 -6.48
CA ASP A 224 -9.73 -18.46 -5.74
C ASP A 224 -10.03 -16.95 -5.67
N LEU A 225 -10.54 -16.36 -6.77
CA LEU A 225 -10.90 -14.95 -6.80
C LEU A 225 -12.01 -14.62 -5.82
N GLU A 226 -13.00 -15.48 -5.67
CA GLU A 226 -14.09 -15.30 -4.71
C GLU A 226 -13.60 -15.45 -3.25
N GLN A 227 -12.72 -16.41 -2.97
CA GLN A 227 -12.07 -16.52 -1.66
C GLN A 227 -11.25 -15.28 -1.31
N ILE A 228 -10.48 -14.75 -2.28
CA ILE A 228 -9.72 -13.51 -2.10
C ILE A 228 -10.69 -12.35 -1.80
N ARG A 229 -11.79 -12.24 -2.53
CA ARG A 229 -12.81 -11.20 -2.33
C ARG A 229 -13.38 -11.23 -0.92
N GLN A 230 -13.67 -12.41 -0.39
CA GLN A 230 -14.21 -12.60 0.97
C GLN A 230 -13.17 -12.34 2.07
N SER A 231 -11.87 -12.40 1.74
CA SER A 231 -10.78 -12.22 2.72
C SER A 231 -10.37 -10.76 2.95
N MET A 232 -10.99 -9.79 2.27
CA MET A 232 -10.60 -8.39 2.36
C MET A 232 -11.80 -7.44 2.18
N THR A 233 -11.58 -6.16 2.51
CA THR A 233 -12.65 -5.15 2.31
C THR A 233 -12.92 -4.91 0.82
N PRO A 234 -14.17 -4.53 0.45
CA PRO A 234 -14.53 -4.24 -0.95
C PRO A 234 -13.59 -3.24 -1.63
N SER A 235 -13.11 -2.24 -0.91
CA SER A 235 -12.20 -1.23 -1.46
C SER A 235 -10.80 -1.78 -1.73
N LEU A 236 -10.28 -2.63 -0.84
CA LEU A 236 -9.01 -3.29 -1.05
C LEU A 236 -9.07 -4.23 -2.26
N PHE A 237 -10.17 -4.97 -2.40
CA PHE A 237 -10.40 -5.82 -3.56
C PHE A 237 -10.50 -4.98 -4.85
N SER A 238 -11.30 -3.92 -4.81
CA SER A 238 -11.48 -3.03 -5.97
C SER A 238 -10.16 -2.41 -6.43
N ALA A 239 -9.35 -1.87 -5.52
CA ALA A 239 -8.05 -1.28 -5.87
C ALA A 239 -7.03 -2.32 -6.37
N ASN A 240 -6.88 -3.46 -5.65
CA ASN A 240 -5.82 -4.43 -5.93
C ASN A 240 -6.13 -5.39 -7.09
N TYR A 241 -7.41 -5.72 -7.31
CA TYR A 241 -7.83 -6.75 -8.26
C TYR A 241 -8.66 -6.21 -9.42
N GLU A 242 -9.62 -5.31 -9.16
CA GLU A 242 -10.41 -4.68 -10.22
C GLU A 242 -9.75 -3.44 -10.81
N LEU A 243 -8.69 -2.94 -10.17
CA LEU A 243 -7.93 -1.73 -10.57
C LEU A 243 -8.81 -0.48 -10.67
N LYS A 244 -9.77 -0.40 -9.76
CA LYS A 244 -10.70 0.72 -9.61
C LYS A 244 -10.51 1.36 -8.24
N HIS A 245 -10.59 2.66 -8.19
CA HIS A 245 -10.74 3.37 -6.91
C HIS A 245 -12.23 3.48 -6.57
N ILE A 246 -12.56 3.51 -5.27
CA ILE A 246 -13.94 3.73 -4.84
C ILE A 246 -14.34 5.16 -5.19
N ALA A 247 -15.49 5.30 -5.84
CA ALA A 247 -16.05 6.62 -6.11
C ALA A 247 -16.54 7.25 -4.80
N ASP A 248 -16.12 8.49 -4.50
CA ASP A 248 -16.56 9.24 -3.30
C ASP A 248 -18.07 9.52 -3.29
N ALA A 249 -18.79 9.29 -4.39
CA ALA A 249 -20.20 9.65 -4.52
C ALA A 249 -21.11 8.95 -3.50
N ASP A 250 -20.75 7.73 -3.08
CA ASP A 250 -21.52 6.92 -2.12
C ASP A 250 -20.82 6.79 -0.76
N ALA A 251 -19.63 7.37 -0.60
CA ALA A 251 -18.87 7.28 0.65
C ALA A 251 -19.47 8.21 1.72
N LEU A 252 -19.80 7.66 2.89
CA LEU A 252 -20.27 8.45 4.03
C LEU A 252 -19.15 9.31 4.64
N PHE A 253 -17.90 8.87 4.49
CA PHE A 253 -16.70 9.47 5.07
C PHE A 253 -15.63 9.66 4.00
N THR A 254 -15.07 10.86 3.89
CA THR A 254 -14.03 11.20 2.91
C THR A 254 -13.03 12.20 3.51
N ASN A 255 -11.80 12.20 2.99
CA ASN A 255 -10.78 13.20 3.32
C ASN A 255 -10.55 13.39 4.85
N PRO A 256 -10.17 12.35 5.61
CA PRO A 256 -9.84 12.48 7.03
C PRO A 256 -8.69 13.48 7.22
N LYS A 257 -8.74 14.25 8.30
CA LYS A 257 -7.70 15.22 8.68
C LYS A 257 -6.76 14.57 9.68
N PHE A 258 -5.46 14.87 9.58
CA PHE A 258 -4.45 14.29 10.45
C PHE A 258 -3.58 15.36 11.11
N THR A 259 -2.96 14.99 12.24
CA THR A 259 -1.96 15.75 12.97
C THR A 259 -0.88 14.82 13.54
N SER A 260 0.36 15.30 13.59
CA SER A 260 1.47 14.63 14.27
C SER A 260 1.61 14.99 15.75
N ASP A 261 0.80 15.95 16.25
CA ASP A 261 0.87 16.39 17.64
C ASP A 261 0.11 15.42 18.57
N GLU A 262 0.83 14.45 19.13
CA GLU A 262 0.29 13.47 20.08
C GLU A 262 -0.23 14.07 21.38
N THR A 263 0.22 15.28 21.76
CA THR A 263 -0.18 15.90 23.02
C THR A 263 -1.67 16.26 23.08
N LEU A 264 -2.28 16.38 21.91
CA LEU A 264 -3.69 16.74 21.75
C LEU A 264 -4.68 15.67 22.24
N ILE A 265 -4.22 14.43 22.48
CA ILE A 265 -5.08 13.35 23.04
C ILE A 265 -4.73 12.96 24.47
N TYR A 266 -3.67 13.55 25.08
CA TYR A 266 -3.31 13.26 26.48
C TYR A 266 -4.44 13.65 27.44
N ASP A 267 -4.64 12.84 28.49
CA ASP A 267 -5.75 12.95 29.46
C ASP A 267 -7.14 12.87 28.79
N GLY A 268 -7.23 12.21 27.63
CA GLY A 268 -8.49 11.96 26.94
C GLY A 268 -9.29 10.81 27.57
N VAL A 269 -10.28 10.34 26.83
CA VAL A 269 -11.08 9.17 27.18
C VAL A 269 -11.01 8.16 26.05
N SER A 270 -11.30 6.89 26.34
CA SER A 270 -11.26 5.86 25.30
C SER A 270 -12.48 4.97 25.27
N HIS A 271 -12.60 4.21 24.18
CA HIS A 271 -13.62 3.20 23.96
C HIS A 271 -13.02 1.95 23.32
N ILE A 272 -13.47 0.79 23.80
CA ILE A 272 -13.22 -0.51 23.17
C ILE A 272 -14.53 -1.02 22.59
N ASP A 273 -14.53 -1.32 21.28
CA ASP A 273 -15.48 -2.23 20.66
C ASP A 273 -14.79 -3.59 20.56
N ALA A 274 -15.23 -4.55 21.37
CA ALA A 274 -14.50 -5.77 21.65
C ALA A 274 -15.00 -6.93 20.78
N SER A 275 -14.08 -7.62 20.09
CA SER A 275 -14.35 -8.90 19.46
C SER A 275 -14.12 -10.06 20.44
N TYR A 276 -15.09 -10.97 20.48
CA TYR A 276 -15.04 -12.21 21.26
C TYR A 276 -14.85 -13.46 20.38
N GLY A 277 -14.37 -13.26 19.16
CA GLY A 277 -14.14 -14.31 18.16
C GLY A 277 -15.06 -14.14 16.94
N GLY A 278 -14.78 -14.90 15.87
CA GLY A 278 -15.45 -14.77 14.58
C GLY A 278 -14.63 -13.95 13.60
N GLU A 279 -15.30 -13.26 12.67
CA GLU A 279 -14.68 -12.42 11.64
C GLU A 279 -14.49 -10.96 12.06
N ASP A 280 -15.06 -10.56 13.21
CA ASP A 280 -14.98 -9.18 13.72
C ASP A 280 -13.65 -8.92 14.44
N GLY A 281 -13.18 -7.67 14.36
CA GLY A 281 -11.96 -7.22 15.00
C GLY A 281 -12.21 -6.43 16.29
N THR A 282 -11.21 -6.33 17.16
CA THR A 282 -11.25 -5.43 18.29
C THR A 282 -10.82 -4.03 17.84
N ALA A 283 -11.70 -3.03 18.01
CA ALA A 283 -11.43 -1.63 17.74
C ALA A 283 -11.26 -0.82 19.05
N TYR A 284 -10.25 0.02 19.06
CA TYR A 284 -9.94 0.88 20.20
C TYR A 284 -9.78 2.33 19.73
N THR A 285 -10.47 3.26 20.42
CA THR A 285 -10.44 4.68 20.09
C THR A 285 -10.09 5.51 21.32
N ILE A 286 -9.04 6.33 21.24
CA ILE A 286 -8.79 7.41 22.20
C ILE A 286 -9.36 8.70 21.60
N CYS A 287 -9.99 9.53 22.44
CA CYS A 287 -10.55 10.80 22.03
C CYS A 287 -10.39 11.86 23.10
N LYS A 288 -10.02 13.07 22.67
CA LYS A 288 -10.09 14.29 23.48
C LYS A 288 -10.81 15.39 22.70
N PHE A 289 -11.72 16.07 23.37
CA PHE A 289 -12.44 17.21 22.79
C PHE A 289 -11.81 18.52 23.29
N VAL A 290 -11.21 19.29 22.38
CA VAL A 290 -10.53 20.56 22.71
C VAL A 290 -11.08 21.65 21.81
N GLY A 291 -11.59 22.73 22.42
CA GLY A 291 -12.26 23.80 21.69
C GLY A 291 -13.52 23.29 21.00
N ASP A 292 -13.49 23.17 19.70
CA ASP A 292 -14.58 22.68 18.85
C ASP A 292 -14.22 21.44 18.02
N LYS A 293 -13.04 20.84 18.30
CA LYS A 293 -12.49 19.70 17.55
C LYS A 293 -12.35 18.44 18.42
N PHE A 294 -12.52 17.30 17.79
CA PHE A 294 -12.23 15.98 18.35
C PHE A 294 -10.86 15.53 17.87
N TYR A 295 -9.93 15.33 18.77
CA TYR A 295 -8.64 14.72 18.46
C TYR A 295 -8.71 13.25 18.79
N MET A 296 -8.40 12.36 17.82
CA MET A 296 -8.63 10.93 17.93
C MET A 296 -7.42 10.11 17.50
N LEU A 297 -7.24 8.96 18.15
CA LEU A 297 -6.37 7.88 17.75
C LEU A 297 -7.23 6.61 17.61
N GLY A 298 -7.15 5.92 16.50
CA GLY A 298 -7.82 4.65 16.25
C GLY A 298 -6.83 3.49 16.09
N LYS A 299 -7.07 2.37 16.74
CA LYS A 299 -6.32 1.12 16.63
C LYS A 299 -7.25 -0.04 16.35
N ARG A 300 -6.84 -1.01 15.55
CA ARG A 300 -7.64 -2.18 15.19
C ARG A 300 -6.80 -3.45 15.14
N TRP A 301 -7.31 -4.50 15.75
CA TRP A 301 -6.70 -5.82 15.74
C TRP A 301 -7.71 -6.85 15.25
N ASN A 302 -7.31 -7.70 14.32
CA ASN A 302 -8.10 -8.87 13.88
C ASN A 302 -7.87 -10.03 14.87
N LYS A 303 -8.19 -9.79 16.15
CA LYS A 303 -7.95 -10.72 17.26
C LYS A 303 -9.03 -10.57 18.32
N HIS A 304 -9.16 -11.62 19.16
CA HIS A 304 -9.94 -11.54 20.38
C HIS A 304 -9.45 -10.43 21.30
N VAL A 305 -10.34 -9.78 22.01
CA VAL A 305 -9.98 -8.64 22.87
C VAL A 305 -8.90 -8.98 23.92
N ASP A 306 -8.94 -10.20 24.49
CA ASP A 306 -7.93 -10.63 25.47
C ASP A 306 -6.50 -10.62 24.91
N ASP A 307 -6.33 -10.93 23.63
CA ASP A 307 -5.03 -10.92 22.95
C ASP A 307 -4.50 -9.51 22.67
N CYS A 308 -5.35 -8.49 22.81
CA CYS A 308 -5.03 -7.08 22.57
C CYS A 308 -4.88 -6.27 23.86
N LEU A 309 -5.29 -6.81 25.03
CA LEU A 309 -5.35 -6.06 26.29
C LEU A 309 -4.01 -5.43 26.69
N SER A 310 -2.90 -6.15 26.51
CA SER A 310 -1.57 -5.62 26.84
C SER A 310 -1.21 -4.39 26.00
N GLU A 311 -1.55 -4.38 24.73
CA GLU A 311 -1.31 -3.24 23.83
C GLU A 311 -2.25 -2.07 24.17
N ILE A 312 -3.52 -2.35 24.50
CA ILE A 312 -4.49 -1.35 24.93
C ILE A 312 -4.05 -0.68 26.23
N LEU A 313 -3.57 -1.45 27.23
CA LEU A 313 -3.07 -0.93 28.49
C LEU A 313 -1.82 -0.05 28.28
N ALA A 314 -0.91 -0.44 27.40
CA ALA A 314 0.25 0.36 27.05
C ALA A 314 -0.13 1.71 26.42
N LEU A 315 -1.17 1.74 25.56
CA LEU A 315 -1.71 2.98 24.98
C LEU A 315 -2.41 3.85 26.03
N GLN A 316 -3.14 3.24 26.96
CA GLN A 316 -3.78 3.94 28.07
C GLN A 316 -2.74 4.68 28.93
N ASP A 317 -1.62 4.02 29.24
CA ASP A 317 -0.53 4.60 30.02
C ASP A 317 0.22 5.69 29.24
N LYS A 318 0.60 5.39 27.98
CA LYS A 318 1.28 6.33 27.07
C LYS A 318 0.55 7.67 27.00
N TYR A 319 -0.75 7.63 26.79
CA TYR A 319 -1.58 8.84 26.59
C TYR A 319 -2.29 9.32 27.84
N LYS A 320 -2.04 8.70 29.00
CA LYS A 320 -2.64 9.04 30.32
C LYS A 320 -4.16 9.11 30.26
N VAL A 321 -4.79 8.13 29.61
CA VAL A 321 -6.23 8.14 29.37
C VAL A 321 -7.01 8.06 30.69
N GLY A 322 -7.93 9.00 30.90
CA GLY A 322 -8.62 9.15 32.17
C GLY A 322 -9.73 8.13 32.43
N SER A 323 -10.37 7.61 31.40
CA SER A 323 -11.40 6.56 31.51
C SER A 323 -11.52 5.76 30.22
N ILE A 324 -11.89 4.49 30.37
CA ILE A 324 -12.20 3.61 29.26
C ILE A 324 -13.67 3.22 29.31
N SER A 325 -14.33 3.19 28.15
CA SER A 325 -15.73 2.74 28.01
C SER A 325 -15.80 1.49 27.14
N CYS A 326 -16.69 0.57 27.47
CA CYS A 326 -16.97 -0.62 26.71
C CYS A 326 -18.45 -1.03 26.81
N GLU A 327 -18.92 -1.73 25.79
CA GLU A 327 -20.26 -2.29 25.79
C GLU A 327 -20.29 -3.62 26.57
N ARG A 328 -21.34 -3.86 27.38
CA ARG A 328 -21.50 -5.08 28.16
C ARG A 328 -22.50 -6.09 27.58
N ASN A 329 -23.08 -5.81 26.43
CA ASN A 329 -24.16 -6.63 25.88
C ASN A 329 -23.68 -8.04 25.49
N ALA A 330 -22.50 -8.16 24.90
CA ALA A 330 -21.98 -9.41 24.39
C ALA A 330 -21.39 -10.32 25.49
N ASP A 331 -20.65 -9.76 26.45
CA ASP A 331 -19.87 -10.51 27.46
C ASP A 331 -20.42 -10.43 28.88
N LYS A 332 -21.58 -9.81 29.07
CA LYS A 332 -22.21 -9.59 30.38
C LYS A 332 -21.31 -8.81 31.37
N GLY A 333 -20.40 -8.01 30.85
CA GLY A 333 -19.52 -7.15 31.65
C GLY A 333 -18.22 -7.81 32.08
N TYR A 334 -17.81 -8.93 31.47
CA TYR A 334 -16.53 -9.59 31.75
C TYR A 334 -15.33 -8.67 31.47
N LEU A 335 -15.27 -8.05 30.28
CA LEU A 335 -14.21 -7.13 29.90
C LEU A 335 -14.09 -5.94 30.88
N ALA A 336 -15.21 -5.35 31.25
CA ALA A 336 -15.23 -4.24 32.20
C ALA A 336 -14.66 -4.63 33.56
N LYS A 337 -14.95 -5.85 34.04
CA LYS A 337 -14.39 -6.38 35.28
C LYS A 337 -12.88 -6.60 35.16
N GLU A 338 -12.44 -7.18 34.05
CA GLU A 338 -11.00 -7.43 33.82
C GLU A 338 -10.21 -6.13 33.78
N LEU A 339 -10.66 -5.13 33.04
CA LEU A 339 -10.04 -3.81 32.98
C LEU A 339 -9.99 -3.11 34.35
N ARG A 340 -11.06 -3.25 35.20
CA ARG A 340 -11.03 -2.73 36.58
C ARG A 340 -10.01 -3.46 37.47
N ASN A 341 -9.82 -4.77 37.28
CA ASN A 341 -8.80 -5.55 37.96
C ASN A 341 -7.38 -5.06 37.63
N GLN A 342 -7.19 -4.52 36.43
CA GLN A 342 -5.95 -3.88 35.97
C GLN A 342 -5.82 -2.42 36.43
N GLY A 343 -6.72 -1.93 37.28
CA GLY A 343 -6.67 -0.59 37.88
C GLY A 343 -7.28 0.52 37.00
N MET A 344 -7.97 0.19 35.89
CA MET A 344 -8.57 1.17 35.01
C MET A 344 -9.92 1.70 35.56
N TYR A 345 -10.19 2.99 35.32
CA TYR A 345 -11.52 3.54 35.51
C TYR A 345 -12.40 3.20 34.33
N VAL A 346 -13.40 2.31 34.52
CA VAL A 346 -14.20 1.74 33.44
C VAL A 346 -15.66 2.16 33.54
N GLU A 347 -16.18 2.73 32.46
CA GLU A 347 -17.58 3.05 32.27
C GLU A 347 -18.20 2.00 31.32
N ASP A 348 -18.87 0.97 31.86
CA ASP A 348 -19.58 0.00 31.05
C ASP A 348 -21.05 0.41 30.86
N TYR A 349 -21.58 0.14 29.68
CA TYR A 349 -22.95 0.52 29.31
C TYR A 349 -23.63 -0.55 28.45
N SER A 350 -24.95 -0.50 28.37
CA SER A 350 -25.72 -1.31 27.40
C SER A 350 -26.12 -0.45 26.21
N GLU A 351 -25.86 -0.94 25.02
CA GLU A 351 -26.24 -0.27 23.80
C GLU A 351 -27.64 -0.72 23.33
N ASN A 352 -28.46 0.27 23.01
CA ASN A 352 -29.84 0.04 22.50
C ASN A 352 -30.06 0.79 21.18
N MET A 353 -29.10 1.56 20.69
CA MET A 353 -29.21 2.31 19.44
C MET A 353 -28.76 1.44 18.27
N ASN A 354 -29.49 1.47 17.17
CA ASN A 354 -29.03 0.85 15.93
C ASN A 354 -27.69 1.46 15.49
N LYS A 355 -26.70 0.62 15.12
CA LYS A 355 -25.34 1.03 14.77
C LYS A 355 -25.32 2.06 13.65
N PHE A 356 -26.04 1.84 12.54
CA PHE A 356 -26.10 2.80 11.42
C PHE A 356 -26.63 4.17 11.86
N ILE A 357 -27.68 4.20 12.67
CA ILE A 357 -28.23 5.45 13.20
C ILE A 357 -27.20 6.13 14.11
N LYS A 358 -26.50 5.39 14.96
CA LYS A 358 -25.43 5.90 15.83
C LYS A 358 -24.29 6.53 15.03
N ILE A 359 -23.76 5.79 14.06
CA ILE A 359 -22.66 6.22 13.21
C ILE A 359 -23.05 7.45 12.38
N SER A 360 -24.25 7.45 11.78
CA SER A 360 -24.75 8.58 11.01
C SER A 360 -25.00 9.82 11.86
N THR A 361 -25.53 9.64 13.09
CA THR A 361 -25.87 10.75 13.99
C THR A 361 -24.64 11.40 14.61
N TYR A 362 -23.61 10.62 14.92
CA TYR A 362 -22.43 11.12 15.62
C TYR A 362 -21.21 11.22 14.72
N LEU A 363 -20.68 10.13 14.17
CA LEU A 363 -19.46 10.17 13.38
C LEU A 363 -19.60 10.98 12.11
N ARG A 364 -20.64 10.72 11.32
CA ARG A 364 -20.85 11.44 10.05
C ARG A 364 -21.12 12.93 10.28
N LYS A 365 -21.95 13.27 11.26
CA LYS A 365 -22.30 14.67 11.55
C LYS A 365 -21.11 15.51 11.94
N TYR A 366 -20.17 14.96 12.69
CA TYR A 366 -18.99 15.66 13.20
C TYR A 366 -17.71 15.34 12.45
N TRP A 367 -17.78 14.60 11.33
CA TRP A 367 -16.62 14.16 10.57
C TRP A 367 -15.61 15.27 10.25
N ASN A 368 -16.08 16.44 9.84
CA ASN A 368 -15.25 17.57 9.52
C ASN A 368 -14.57 18.23 10.73
N ASP A 369 -15.01 17.92 11.94
CA ASP A 369 -14.49 18.41 13.20
C ASP A 369 -13.56 17.41 13.88
N ILE A 370 -13.32 16.25 13.24
CA ILE A 370 -12.38 15.23 13.73
C ILE A 370 -11.02 15.47 13.10
N ILE A 371 -9.99 15.37 13.95
CA ILE A 371 -8.58 15.37 13.55
C ILE A 371 -7.95 14.11 14.15
N TRP A 372 -7.47 13.24 13.28
CA TRP A 372 -6.85 11.98 13.65
C TRP A 372 -5.36 12.15 13.91
N LEU A 373 -4.78 11.39 14.83
CA LEU A 373 -3.33 11.27 14.90
C LEU A 373 -2.80 10.48 13.70
N GLU A 374 -1.62 10.85 13.20
CA GLU A 374 -0.93 10.13 12.12
C GLU A 374 -0.62 8.66 12.47
N ASP A 375 -0.53 8.34 13.77
CA ASP A 375 -0.36 6.98 14.32
C ASP A 375 -1.65 6.14 14.31
N THR A 376 -2.77 6.67 13.78
CA THR A 376 -4.00 5.88 13.59
C THR A 376 -3.78 4.77 12.60
N ASP A 377 -4.21 3.54 12.95
CA ASP A 377 -4.03 2.37 12.09
C ASP A 377 -4.76 2.52 10.75
N MET A 378 -4.08 2.08 9.70
CA MET A 378 -4.62 2.13 8.34
C MET A 378 -5.89 1.28 8.21
N ASP A 379 -5.92 0.10 8.84
CA ASP A 379 -7.09 -0.80 8.81
C ASP A 379 -8.29 -0.20 9.56
N TYR A 380 -8.03 0.49 10.68
CA TYR A 380 -9.05 1.25 11.41
C TYR A 380 -9.67 2.34 10.52
N MET A 381 -8.83 3.14 9.86
CA MET A 381 -9.30 4.23 9.00
C MET A 381 -10.02 3.72 7.74
N ASN A 382 -9.52 2.64 7.13
CA ASN A 382 -10.16 2.05 5.96
C ASN A 382 -11.56 1.52 6.26
N GLU A 383 -11.75 0.87 7.40
CA GLU A 383 -13.07 0.39 7.82
C GLU A 383 -14.07 1.55 7.97
N ILE A 384 -13.63 2.71 8.49
CA ILE A 384 -14.47 3.92 8.53
C ILE A 384 -14.78 4.43 7.11
N LEU A 385 -13.77 4.54 6.25
CA LEU A 385 -13.94 5.07 4.89
C LEU A 385 -14.77 4.15 4.00
N ASP A 386 -14.78 2.84 4.28
CA ASP A 386 -15.54 1.83 3.55
C ASP A 386 -16.94 1.60 4.12
N TYR A 387 -17.26 2.22 5.25
CA TYR A 387 -18.50 1.99 5.94
C TYR A 387 -19.71 2.40 5.11
N THR A 388 -20.66 1.48 5.01
CA THR A 388 -22.01 1.68 4.43
C THR A 388 -23.07 1.10 5.36
N GLU A 389 -24.35 1.37 5.11
CA GLU A 389 -25.46 0.84 5.93
C GLU A 389 -25.45 -0.70 6.06
N ASN A 390 -24.95 -1.38 5.04
CA ASN A 390 -24.88 -2.85 4.97
C ASN A 390 -23.43 -3.37 5.11
N ALA A 391 -22.55 -2.63 5.75
CA ALA A 391 -21.18 -3.09 5.98
C ALA A 391 -21.18 -4.33 6.88
N GLN A 392 -20.34 -5.31 6.54
CA GLN A 392 -20.15 -6.53 7.36
C GLN A 392 -19.34 -6.25 8.63
N HIS A 393 -18.44 -5.25 8.55
CA HIS A 393 -17.57 -4.83 9.65
C HIS A 393 -17.82 -3.36 9.95
N ASP A 394 -18.03 -3.04 11.21
CA ASP A 394 -18.39 -1.70 11.68
C ASP A 394 -17.74 -1.32 13.02
N ASP A 395 -16.78 -2.10 13.51
CA ASP A 395 -16.18 -1.95 14.84
C ASP A 395 -15.47 -0.58 14.99
N SER A 396 -14.69 -0.17 14.00
CA SER A 396 -13.96 1.11 14.01
C SER A 396 -14.89 2.33 13.94
N PRO A 397 -15.85 2.42 13.01
CA PRO A 397 -16.81 3.54 12.98
C PRO A 397 -17.73 3.53 14.19
N ASP A 398 -18.07 2.38 14.75
CA ASP A 398 -18.89 2.28 15.95
C ASP A 398 -18.12 2.80 17.18
N SER A 399 -16.91 2.35 17.40
CA SER A 399 -16.06 2.82 18.49
C SER A 399 -15.81 4.34 18.42
N ALA A 400 -15.51 4.89 17.22
CA ALA A 400 -15.37 6.34 17.02
C ALA A 400 -16.67 7.11 17.34
N SER A 401 -17.82 6.57 16.94
CA SER A 401 -19.15 7.15 17.19
C SER A 401 -19.47 7.25 18.68
N CYS A 402 -19.11 6.22 19.45
CA CYS A 402 -19.27 6.19 20.90
C CYS A 402 -18.50 7.32 21.59
N MET A 403 -17.28 7.63 21.09
CA MET A 403 -16.48 8.73 21.63
C MET A 403 -17.14 10.09 21.42
N ILE A 404 -17.64 10.35 20.22
CA ILE A 404 -18.34 11.62 19.92
C ILE A 404 -19.62 11.74 20.76
N ARG A 405 -20.40 10.65 20.84
CA ARG A 405 -21.61 10.58 21.66
C ARG A 405 -21.34 10.90 23.12
N LYS A 406 -20.25 10.39 23.70
CA LYS A 406 -19.83 10.65 25.08
C LYS A 406 -19.66 12.16 25.35
N TYR A 407 -19.08 12.90 24.45
CA TYR A 407 -18.88 14.35 24.58
C TYR A 407 -20.13 15.17 24.23
N LYS A 408 -20.90 14.80 23.21
CA LYS A 408 -22.06 15.59 22.73
C LYS A 408 -23.36 15.18 23.39
N GLY A 409 -23.52 13.94 23.88
CA GLY A 409 -24.71 13.45 24.59
C GLY A 409 -24.90 14.07 25.97
N LYS A 410 -23.85 14.51 26.64
CA LYS A 410 -23.89 15.10 28.00
C LYS A 410 -24.45 16.54 28.08
N ARG A 411 -24.65 17.24 26.93
CA ARG A 411 -25.16 18.63 26.94
C ARG A 411 -26.68 18.81 27.14
N LYS A 412 -27.45 17.75 27.38
CA LYS A 412 -28.92 17.83 27.58
C LYS A 412 -29.37 17.99 29.03
N TRP A 413 -28.45 18.09 30.02
CA TRP A 413 -28.80 18.15 31.44
C TRP A 413 -28.30 19.42 32.16
N LEU A 414 -28.14 20.52 31.44
CA LEU A 414 -27.83 21.82 32.05
C LEU A 414 -28.80 22.89 31.53
N TYR A 415 -30.11 22.67 31.75
CA TYR A 415 -31.13 23.71 31.86
C TYR A 415 -32.29 23.18 32.69
#